data_d86572e34e8956a1e9f1e6b802aec08e
#
_entry.id   d86572e34e8956a1e9f1e6b802aec08e
#
_cell.length_a   1.000
_cell.length_b   1.000
_cell.length_c   1.000
_cell.angle_alpha   90.00
_cell.angle_beta   90.00
_cell.angle_gamma   90.00
#
_symmetry.space_group_name_H-M   'P 1'
#
loop_
_entity.id
_entity.type
_entity.pdbx_description
1 polymer ?
#
loop_
_entity_poly.entity_id
_entity_poly.type
_entity_poly.pdbx_seq_one_letter_code
_entity_poly.pdbx_strand_id
1 'polypeptide(L)'
;MNRYLVLTIIVAGLLNTIQVFSQDTINPESEYQRIKTIAFDGDYATAAVAARKLVNMYPSYGDARILLGRILAWQKDYINAAAVIDTLLLKDHGNEDARSARRNIFMWSKDNTPVSTDIRAGYTFDSFREPYSRFWQVFNAGAAHKFKWGPAYAGLNIGNIRIGEPSPSNASEFQLEAEAWPNITSKNYADLEYAYSPGTYFPRHRAAAEVWQILPAGWAISAGLNYYYFDRSAFIALASIEKYVGKYWLSLKGFVYFKDIGTRASIFVNARRYFNDKDYLQITLGTGAAPDEPFDIQTNLMRLNANTVRLAYNLSVSHKLMMRIGAGYSSEEYRETIWRNRFEGNINFIYAIKMK
;
A
#
# COMPACT_ATOMS: atom_id res chain seq x y z
N MET A 1 29.09 -26.91 3.53
CA MET A 1 28.64 -26.65 2.13
C MET A 1 28.10 -25.23 2.11
N ASN A 2 28.76 -24.34 1.36
CA ASN A 2 28.71 -22.88 1.55
C ASN A 2 27.35 -22.24 1.31
N ARG A 3 26.80 -21.58 2.33
CA ARG A 3 25.57 -20.77 2.28
C ARG A 3 25.59 -19.61 1.25
N TYR A 4 26.77 -19.21 0.80
CA TYR A 4 26.96 -18.17 -0.23
C TYR A 4 26.70 -18.64 -1.66
N LEU A 5 26.78 -19.96 -1.91
CA LEU A 5 26.57 -20.53 -3.25
C LEU A 5 25.09 -20.48 -3.68
N VAL A 6 24.15 -20.62 -2.75
CA VAL A 6 22.72 -20.59 -3.01
C VAL A 6 22.24 -19.16 -3.33
N LEU A 7 22.80 -18.15 -2.67
CA LEU A 7 22.46 -16.75 -2.92
C LEU A 7 22.95 -16.28 -4.30
N THR A 8 24.13 -16.75 -4.73
CA THR A 8 24.72 -16.42 -6.03
C THR A 8 23.94 -17.02 -7.19
N ILE A 9 23.38 -18.23 -7.03
CA ILE A 9 22.57 -18.90 -8.05
C ILE A 9 21.22 -18.21 -8.22
N ILE A 10 20.59 -17.73 -7.15
CA ILE A 10 19.31 -17.01 -7.21
C ILE A 10 19.48 -15.63 -7.89
N VAL A 11 20.57 -14.94 -7.63
CA VAL A 11 20.88 -13.65 -8.26
C VAL A 11 21.27 -13.83 -9.73
N ALA A 12 22.02 -14.89 -10.08
CA ALA A 12 22.39 -15.18 -11.48
C ALA A 12 21.19 -15.65 -12.31
N GLY A 13 20.23 -16.37 -11.72
CA GLY A 13 19.00 -16.81 -12.40
C GLY A 13 18.04 -15.65 -12.74
N LEU A 14 18.07 -14.57 -11.97
CA LEU A 14 17.26 -13.38 -12.21
C LEU A 14 17.83 -12.44 -13.29
N LEU A 15 19.12 -12.58 -13.62
CA LEU A 15 19.80 -11.73 -14.62
C LEU A 15 19.74 -12.27 -16.04
N ASN A 16 19.41 -13.56 -16.26
CA ASN A 16 19.47 -14.18 -17.58
C ASN A 16 18.16 -14.22 -18.38
N THR A 17 17.10 -13.52 -17.95
CA THR A 17 15.85 -13.41 -18.72
C THR A 17 15.62 -12.06 -19.36
N ILE A 18 16.67 -11.32 -19.73
CA ILE A 18 16.52 -10.17 -20.63
C ILE A 18 16.57 -10.72 -22.07
N GLN A 19 15.47 -11.26 -22.54
CA GLN A 19 15.26 -11.35 -23.99
C GLN A 19 15.06 -9.94 -24.52
N VAL A 20 16.08 -9.46 -25.24
CA VAL A 20 15.98 -8.26 -26.06
C VAL A 20 15.06 -8.62 -27.23
N PHE A 21 13.76 -8.34 -27.10
CA PHE A 21 12.90 -8.25 -28.25
C PHE A 21 13.34 -7.00 -29.04
N SER A 22 13.77 -7.21 -30.26
CA SER A 22 13.91 -6.13 -31.23
C SER A 22 12.54 -5.47 -31.37
N GLN A 23 12.34 -4.33 -30.72
CA GLN A 23 11.14 -3.50 -30.90
C GLN A 23 11.34 -2.74 -32.23
N ASP A 24 10.42 -2.91 -33.15
CA ASP A 24 10.21 -1.93 -34.20
C ASP A 24 10.14 -0.56 -33.50
N THR A 25 11.10 0.31 -33.79
CA THR A 25 11.21 1.62 -33.14
C THR A 25 10.11 2.51 -33.67
N ILE A 26 8.91 2.39 -33.10
CA ILE A 26 7.81 3.30 -33.36
C ILE A 26 8.28 4.68 -32.86
N ASN A 27 8.31 5.68 -33.73
CA ASN A 27 8.60 7.05 -33.33
C ASN A 27 7.51 7.50 -32.35
N PRO A 28 7.84 7.81 -31.07
CA PRO A 28 6.85 8.13 -30.06
C PRO A 28 6.03 9.36 -30.39
N GLU A 29 6.61 10.34 -31.08
CA GLU A 29 5.91 11.56 -31.47
C GLU A 29 4.86 11.30 -32.58
N SER A 30 5.21 10.49 -33.60
CA SER A 30 4.26 10.13 -34.65
C SER A 30 3.07 9.32 -34.10
N GLU A 31 3.34 8.42 -33.18
CA GLU A 31 2.30 7.64 -32.50
C GLU A 31 1.44 8.52 -31.59
N TYR A 32 2.03 9.47 -30.89
CA TYR A 32 1.30 10.45 -30.10
C TYR A 32 0.30 11.25 -30.97
N GLN A 33 0.75 11.77 -32.12
CA GLN A 33 -0.12 12.52 -33.04
C GLN A 33 -1.23 11.64 -33.60
N ARG A 34 -0.95 10.38 -33.94
CA ARG A 34 -1.95 9.41 -34.38
C ARG A 34 -3.02 9.19 -33.32
N ILE A 35 -2.61 8.96 -32.06
CA ILE A 35 -3.53 8.77 -30.92
C ILE A 35 -4.38 10.01 -30.69
N LYS A 36 -3.78 11.18 -30.79
CA LYS A 36 -4.46 12.47 -30.65
C LYS A 36 -5.58 12.63 -31.70
N THR A 37 -5.32 12.28 -32.96
CA THR A 37 -6.32 12.30 -34.02
C THR A 37 -7.47 11.36 -33.69
N ILE A 38 -7.23 10.10 -33.35
CA ILE A 38 -8.27 9.12 -32.97
C ILE A 38 -9.13 9.65 -31.82
N ALA A 39 -8.48 10.27 -30.82
CA ALA A 39 -9.20 10.84 -29.67
C ALA A 39 -10.09 12.03 -30.07
N PHE A 40 -9.63 12.90 -30.96
CA PHE A 40 -10.44 14.03 -31.45
C PHE A 40 -11.57 13.62 -32.38
N ASP A 41 -11.44 12.47 -33.05
CA ASP A 41 -12.52 11.84 -33.82
C ASP A 41 -13.58 11.17 -32.93
N GLY A 42 -13.39 11.20 -31.60
CA GLY A 42 -14.34 10.69 -30.61
C GLY A 42 -14.20 9.20 -30.27
N ASP A 43 -13.29 8.46 -30.90
CA ASP A 43 -13.01 7.07 -30.54
C ASP A 43 -12.06 7.00 -29.34
N TYR A 44 -12.60 7.37 -28.19
CA TYR A 44 -11.84 7.37 -26.93
C TYR A 44 -11.41 5.98 -26.51
N ALA A 45 -12.13 4.92 -26.90
CA ALA A 45 -11.83 3.55 -26.52
C ALA A 45 -10.51 3.08 -27.17
N THR A 46 -10.43 3.21 -28.49
CA THR A 46 -9.22 2.88 -29.25
C THR A 46 -8.04 3.78 -28.87
N ALA A 47 -8.31 5.09 -28.72
CA ALA A 47 -7.29 6.05 -28.30
C ALA A 47 -6.70 5.72 -26.92
N ALA A 48 -7.52 5.31 -25.95
CA ALA A 48 -7.04 4.95 -24.60
C ALA A 48 -6.14 3.72 -24.62
N VAL A 49 -6.48 2.69 -25.42
CA VAL A 49 -5.65 1.47 -25.57
C VAL A 49 -4.30 1.85 -26.16
N ALA A 50 -4.29 2.62 -27.26
CA ALA A 50 -3.07 3.05 -27.93
C ALA A 50 -2.20 3.95 -27.02
N ALA A 51 -2.83 4.92 -26.31
CA ALA A 51 -2.12 5.79 -25.37
C ALA A 51 -1.50 5.02 -24.21
N ARG A 52 -2.17 4.01 -23.64
CA ARG A 52 -1.59 3.13 -22.62
C ARG A 52 -0.38 2.37 -23.15
N LYS A 53 -0.45 1.86 -24.39
CA LYS A 53 0.67 1.20 -25.03
C LYS A 53 1.85 2.15 -25.17
N LEU A 54 1.64 3.38 -25.64
CA LEU A 54 2.66 4.39 -25.79
C LEU A 54 3.30 4.77 -24.45
N VAL A 55 2.51 5.01 -23.40
CA VAL A 55 2.98 5.31 -22.04
C VAL A 55 3.79 4.16 -21.45
N ASN A 56 3.43 2.90 -21.75
CA ASN A 56 4.17 1.73 -21.29
C ASN A 56 5.50 1.56 -22.00
N MET A 57 5.56 1.85 -23.32
CA MET A 57 6.80 1.78 -24.11
C MET A 57 7.74 2.94 -23.77
N TYR A 58 7.19 4.11 -23.53
CA TYR A 58 7.96 5.35 -23.27
C TYR A 58 7.52 5.99 -21.94
N PRO A 59 7.90 5.43 -20.77
CA PRO A 59 7.43 5.89 -19.46
C PRO A 59 7.88 7.32 -19.06
N SER A 60 8.90 7.85 -19.74
CA SER A 60 9.39 9.23 -19.56
C SER A 60 8.66 10.25 -20.44
N TYR A 61 7.85 9.79 -21.41
CA TYR A 61 7.15 10.69 -22.32
C TYR A 61 5.90 11.28 -21.64
N GLY A 62 6.08 12.47 -21.02
CA GLY A 62 5.07 13.15 -20.23
C GLY A 62 3.80 13.48 -21.00
N ASP A 63 3.94 13.96 -22.25
CA ASP A 63 2.81 14.36 -23.10
C ASP A 63 1.89 13.19 -23.43
N ALA A 64 2.42 12.00 -23.67
CA ALA A 64 1.61 10.79 -23.86
C ALA A 64 0.79 10.45 -22.63
N ARG A 65 1.36 10.68 -21.43
CA ARG A 65 0.68 10.46 -20.15
C ARG A 65 -0.42 11.49 -19.92
N ILE A 66 -0.18 12.76 -20.28
CA ILE A 66 -1.18 13.84 -20.23
C ILE A 66 -2.32 13.52 -21.19
N LEU A 67 -2.02 13.09 -22.41
CA LEU A 67 -3.01 12.70 -23.39
C LEU A 67 -3.86 11.54 -22.90
N LEU A 68 -3.26 10.49 -22.34
CA LEU A 68 -3.98 9.37 -21.73
C LEU A 68 -4.93 9.84 -20.63
N GLY A 69 -4.46 10.71 -19.72
CA GLY A 69 -5.31 11.29 -18.69
C GLY A 69 -6.50 12.06 -19.25
N ARG A 70 -6.31 12.86 -20.30
CA ARG A 70 -7.40 13.59 -20.99
C ARG A 70 -8.38 12.64 -21.66
N ILE A 71 -7.91 11.60 -22.38
CA ILE A 71 -8.76 10.60 -23.03
C ILE A 71 -9.64 9.88 -22.00
N LEU A 72 -9.07 9.46 -20.87
CA LEU A 72 -9.82 8.83 -19.79
C LEU A 72 -10.87 9.78 -19.20
N ALA A 73 -10.55 11.05 -19.07
CA ALA A 73 -11.52 12.06 -18.61
C ALA A 73 -12.68 12.27 -19.61
N TRP A 74 -12.42 12.23 -20.91
CA TRP A 74 -13.45 12.28 -21.95
C TRP A 74 -14.36 11.05 -21.94
N GLN A 75 -13.84 9.88 -21.51
CA GLN A 75 -14.63 8.68 -21.21
C GLN A 75 -15.39 8.78 -19.88
N LYS A 76 -15.30 9.92 -19.17
CA LYS A 76 -15.81 10.12 -17.79
C LYS A 76 -15.17 9.22 -16.73
N ASP A 77 -14.04 8.62 -17.02
CA ASP A 77 -13.25 7.86 -16.06
C ASP A 77 -12.27 8.79 -15.32
N TYR A 78 -12.86 9.72 -14.55
CA TYR A 78 -12.09 10.78 -13.88
C TYR A 78 -11.13 10.26 -12.81
N ILE A 79 -11.43 9.12 -12.21
CA ILE A 79 -10.58 8.51 -11.18
C ILE A 79 -9.25 8.06 -11.80
N ASN A 80 -9.33 7.26 -12.86
CA ASN A 80 -8.13 6.78 -13.55
C ASN A 80 -7.41 7.91 -14.29
N ALA A 81 -8.17 8.85 -14.84
CA ALA A 81 -7.62 10.07 -15.45
C ALA A 81 -6.76 10.86 -14.46
N ALA A 82 -7.28 11.09 -13.27
CA ALA A 82 -6.55 11.77 -12.20
C ALA A 82 -5.30 10.98 -11.78
N ALA A 83 -5.42 9.69 -11.54
CA ALA A 83 -4.30 8.84 -11.12
C ALA A 83 -3.14 8.84 -12.13
N VAL A 84 -3.47 8.80 -13.43
CA VAL A 84 -2.45 8.88 -14.50
C VAL A 84 -1.70 10.20 -14.46
N ILE A 85 -2.40 11.32 -14.29
CA ILE A 85 -1.77 12.65 -14.20
C ILE A 85 -1.00 12.80 -12.89
N ASP A 86 -1.56 12.34 -11.77
CA ASP A 86 -0.89 12.40 -10.46
C ASP A 86 0.44 11.62 -10.49
N THR A 87 0.50 10.48 -11.19
CA THR A 87 1.76 9.75 -11.40
C THR A 87 2.82 10.57 -12.15
N LEU A 88 2.42 11.42 -13.10
CA LEU A 88 3.34 12.33 -13.77
C LEU A 88 3.76 13.46 -12.83
N LEU A 89 2.84 14.06 -12.12
CA LEU A 89 3.10 15.14 -11.18
C LEU A 89 3.98 14.72 -10.00
N LEU A 90 3.93 13.47 -9.59
CA LEU A 90 4.87 12.91 -8.61
C LEU A 90 6.32 12.87 -9.13
N LYS A 91 6.52 12.79 -10.45
CA LYS A 91 7.85 12.78 -11.07
C LYS A 91 8.33 14.17 -11.47
N ASP A 92 7.41 14.99 -11.96
CA ASP A 92 7.67 16.35 -12.47
C ASP A 92 6.59 17.30 -11.93
N HIS A 93 6.82 17.78 -10.71
CA HIS A 93 5.92 18.72 -10.03
C HIS A 93 5.84 20.08 -10.76
N GLY A 94 6.84 20.40 -11.58
CA GLY A 94 6.91 21.64 -12.37
C GLY A 94 6.08 21.61 -13.64
N ASN A 95 5.53 20.45 -14.04
CA ASN A 95 4.83 20.28 -15.30
C ASN A 95 3.48 21.01 -15.31
N GLU A 96 3.46 22.19 -15.93
CA GLU A 96 2.28 23.06 -15.98
C GLU A 96 1.14 22.44 -16.79
N ASP A 97 1.43 21.70 -17.86
CA ASP A 97 0.43 21.01 -18.68
C ASP A 97 -0.24 19.88 -17.90
N ALA A 98 0.52 19.13 -17.13
CA ALA A 98 -0.02 18.12 -16.24
C ALA A 98 -0.89 18.74 -15.11
N ARG A 99 -0.45 19.86 -14.52
CA ARG A 99 -1.25 20.60 -13.53
C ARG A 99 -2.54 21.12 -14.13
N SER A 100 -2.47 21.67 -15.34
CA SER A 100 -3.65 22.14 -16.07
C SER A 100 -4.62 21.00 -16.37
N ALA A 101 -4.11 19.87 -16.90
CA ALA A 101 -4.92 18.69 -17.13
C ALA A 101 -5.59 18.18 -15.84
N ARG A 102 -4.84 18.15 -14.72
CA ARG A 102 -5.37 17.74 -13.41
C ARG A 102 -6.47 18.65 -12.89
N ARG A 103 -6.32 19.99 -13.04
CA ARG A 103 -7.37 20.95 -12.71
C ARG A 103 -8.62 20.72 -13.55
N ASN A 104 -8.47 20.54 -14.86
CA ASN A 104 -9.59 20.30 -15.76
C ASN A 104 -10.33 19.00 -15.41
N ILE A 105 -9.61 17.91 -15.17
CA ILE A 105 -10.18 16.62 -14.72
C ILE A 105 -10.94 16.82 -13.41
N PHE A 106 -10.40 17.56 -12.45
CA PHE A 106 -11.07 17.88 -11.20
C PHE A 106 -12.37 18.69 -11.42
N MET A 107 -12.33 19.70 -12.29
CA MET A 107 -13.54 20.50 -12.60
C MET A 107 -14.63 19.66 -13.28
N TRP A 108 -14.27 18.83 -14.26
CA TRP A 108 -15.21 17.94 -14.93
C TRP A 108 -15.75 16.84 -14.00
N SER A 109 -14.95 16.40 -13.06
CA SER A 109 -15.39 15.40 -12.08
C SER A 109 -16.36 15.93 -11.05
N LYS A 110 -16.34 17.25 -10.76
CA LYS A 110 -17.29 17.86 -9.81
C LYS A 110 -18.74 17.65 -10.19
N ASP A 111 -19.03 17.68 -11.49
CA ASP A 111 -20.40 17.51 -12.02
C ASP A 111 -20.78 16.05 -12.23
N ASN A 112 -19.81 15.13 -12.24
CA ASN A 112 -20.00 13.72 -12.62
C ASN A 112 -19.21 12.72 -11.76
N THR A 113 -18.77 13.06 -10.55
CA THR A 113 -18.10 12.06 -9.71
C THR A 113 -19.09 10.96 -9.37
N PRO A 114 -18.96 9.74 -9.94
CA PRO A 114 -19.66 8.63 -9.34
C PRO A 114 -19.07 8.49 -7.93
N VAL A 115 -19.94 8.62 -6.96
CA VAL A 115 -19.65 8.29 -5.60
C VAL A 115 -19.14 6.85 -5.62
N SER A 116 -17.84 6.65 -5.37
CA SER A 116 -17.24 5.33 -5.36
C SER A 116 -17.34 4.78 -3.94
N THR A 117 -18.07 3.71 -3.80
CA THR A 117 -18.10 2.90 -2.58
C THR A 117 -17.42 1.59 -2.88
N ASP A 118 -16.49 1.18 -2.02
CA ASP A 118 -15.81 -0.09 -2.10
C ASP A 118 -16.25 -0.96 -0.91
N ILE A 119 -16.56 -2.22 -1.18
CA ILE A 119 -16.66 -3.24 -0.13
C ILE A 119 -15.30 -3.91 -0.02
N ARG A 120 -14.84 -4.06 1.21
CA ARG A 120 -13.57 -4.72 1.53
C ARG A 120 -13.83 -5.94 2.39
N ALA A 121 -13.12 -7.01 2.12
CA ALA A 121 -13.12 -8.20 2.95
C ALA A 121 -11.72 -8.81 2.93
N GLY A 122 -11.29 -9.38 4.03
CA GLY A 122 -9.96 -9.96 4.11
C GLY A 122 -9.81 -10.97 5.22
N TYR A 123 -8.69 -11.65 5.14
CA TYR A 123 -8.25 -12.61 6.12
C TYR A 123 -6.75 -12.44 6.34
N THR A 124 -6.34 -12.36 7.59
CA THR A 124 -4.94 -12.29 8.00
C THR A 124 -4.69 -13.35 9.06
N PHE A 125 -3.54 -13.99 9.03
CA PHE A 125 -3.09 -14.84 10.11
C PHE A 125 -1.63 -14.62 10.42
N ASP A 126 -1.24 -14.90 11.66
CA ASP A 126 0.14 -15.11 12.06
C ASP A 126 0.26 -16.33 12.97
N SER A 127 1.42 -16.96 12.96
CA SER A 127 1.68 -18.12 13.79
C SER A 127 3.15 -18.23 14.17
N PHE A 128 3.37 -18.74 15.38
CA PHE A 128 4.68 -19.20 15.86
C PHE A 128 4.50 -20.41 16.79
N ARG A 129 5.59 -21.11 17.08
CA ARG A 129 5.56 -22.32 17.89
C ARG A 129 6.30 -22.22 19.23
N GLU A 130 7.18 -21.24 19.38
CA GLU A 130 8.03 -21.07 20.55
C GLU A 130 7.83 -19.70 21.21
N PRO A 131 7.82 -19.62 22.56
CA PRO A 131 7.98 -20.66 23.60
C PRO A 131 6.71 -21.49 23.82
N TYR A 132 5.63 -21.14 23.18
CA TYR A 132 4.33 -21.83 23.11
C TYR A 132 3.81 -21.66 21.66
N SER A 133 2.93 -22.54 21.24
CA SER A 133 2.30 -22.33 19.94
C SER A 133 1.22 -21.25 20.01
N ARG A 134 1.22 -20.36 19.05
CA ARG A 134 0.15 -19.37 18.84
C ARG A 134 -0.28 -19.40 17.38
N PHE A 135 -1.58 -19.34 17.18
CA PHE A 135 -2.20 -19.05 15.89
C PHE A 135 -3.21 -17.93 16.10
N TRP A 136 -2.92 -16.77 15.52
CA TRP A 136 -3.80 -15.60 15.52
C TRP A 136 -4.35 -15.41 14.14
N GLN A 137 -5.66 -15.23 14.01
CA GLN A 137 -6.32 -15.01 12.73
C GLN A 137 -7.36 -13.91 12.87
N VAL A 138 -7.47 -13.09 11.82
CA VAL A 138 -8.42 -11.97 11.76
C VAL A 138 -9.16 -12.02 10.44
N PHE A 139 -10.48 -12.05 10.51
CA PHE A 139 -11.37 -11.79 9.40
C PHE A 139 -11.81 -10.35 9.47
N ASN A 140 -11.68 -9.60 8.38
CA ASN A 140 -12.14 -8.24 8.28
C ASN A 140 -13.18 -8.08 7.20
N ALA A 141 -14.14 -7.20 7.43
CA ALA A 141 -15.13 -6.78 6.45
C ALA A 141 -15.53 -5.32 6.71
N GLY A 142 -15.73 -4.56 5.65
CA GLY A 142 -16.11 -3.16 5.78
C GLY A 142 -16.42 -2.49 4.45
N ALA A 143 -16.66 -1.20 4.51
CA ALA A 143 -16.94 -0.40 3.33
C ALA A 143 -16.14 0.90 3.38
N ALA A 144 -15.61 1.31 2.23
CA ALA A 144 -14.99 2.60 2.03
C ALA A 144 -15.83 3.45 1.10
N HIS A 145 -15.86 4.74 1.37
CA HIS A 145 -16.57 5.73 0.57
C HIS A 145 -15.67 6.91 0.27
N LYS A 146 -15.68 7.38 -0.98
CA LYS A 146 -14.88 8.54 -1.39
C LYS A 146 -15.70 9.82 -1.23
N PHE A 147 -15.42 10.57 -0.18
CA PHE A 147 -15.99 11.91 0.03
C PHE A 147 -15.19 12.98 -0.74
N LYS A 148 -15.70 14.22 -0.75
CA LYS A 148 -15.01 15.36 -1.39
C LYS A 148 -13.66 15.69 -0.75
N TRP A 149 -13.52 15.44 0.54
CA TRP A 149 -12.32 15.71 1.33
C TRP A 149 -11.31 14.54 1.32
N GLY A 150 -11.72 13.37 0.88
CA GLY A 150 -10.89 12.16 0.83
C GLY A 150 -11.72 10.91 1.05
N PRO A 151 -11.12 9.71 0.91
CA PRO A 151 -11.80 8.47 1.26
C PRO A 151 -11.92 8.30 2.79
N ALA A 152 -12.95 7.56 3.21
CA ALA A 152 -13.07 7.03 4.56
C ALA A 152 -13.55 5.59 4.50
N TYR A 153 -13.18 4.81 5.50
CA TYR A 153 -13.51 3.40 5.66
C TYR A 153 -14.08 3.17 7.06
N ALA A 154 -15.01 2.24 7.15
CA ALA A 154 -15.46 1.68 8.42
C ALA A 154 -15.58 0.16 8.27
N GLY A 155 -15.14 -0.57 9.28
CA GLY A 155 -15.07 -2.03 9.25
C GLY A 155 -15.20 -2.70 10.59
N LEU A 156 -15.34 -4.01 10.50
CA LEU A 156 -15.39 -4.96 11.62
C LEU A 156 -14.28 -5.98 11.41
N ASN A 157 -13.48 -6.18 12.44
CA ASN A 157 -12.50 -7.25 12.55
C ASN A 157 -13.01 -8.30 13.53
N ILE A 158 -12.92 -9.57 13.18
CA ILE A 158 -13.20 -10.71 14.06
C ILE A 158 -11.90 -11.50 14.20
N GLY A 159 -11.31 -11.41 15.38
CA GLY A 159 -10.08 -12.10 15.74
C GLY A 159 -10.37 -13.42 16.45
N ASN A 160 -9.60 -14.45 16.14
CA ASN A 160 -9.57 -15.69 16.90
C ASN A 160 -8.12 -16.05 17.20
N ILE A 161 -7.84 -16.26 18.47
CA ILE A 161 -6.51 -16.66 18.95
C ILE A 161 -6.57 -18.06 19.54
N ARG A 162 -5.61 -18.89 19.14
CA ARG A 162 -5.36 -20.20 19.74
C ARG A 162 -3.95 -20.21 20.30
N ILE A 163 -3.86 -20.49 21.58
CA ILE A 163 -2.58 -20.62 22.32
C ILE A 163 -2.50 -22.08 22.77
N GLY A 164 -1.34 -22.71 22.53
CA GLY A 164 -1.08 -24.08 22.99
C GLY A 164 -0.43 -24.13 24.36
N GLU A 165 0.14 -25.31 24.69
CA GLU A 165 0.84 -25.53 25.95
C GLU A 165 1.88 -24.42 26.26
N PRO A 166 2.15 -24.08 27.54
CA PRO A 166 1.68 -24.74 28.77
C PRO A 166 0.30 -24.25 29.28
N SER A 167 -0.28 -23.22 28.67
CA SER A 167 -1.59 -22.65 29.09
C SER A 167 -2.53 -22.54 27.89
N PRO A 168 -3.13 -23.65 27.47
CA PRO A 168 -3.97 -23.66 26.28
C PRO A 168 -5.17 -22.72 26.42
N SER A 169 -5.41 -21.90 25.38
CA SER A 169 -6.59 -21.05 25.30
C SER A 169 -7.07 -20.92 23.87
N ASN A 170 -8.37 -20.71 23.72
CA ASN A 170 -9.01 -20.37 22.45
C ASN A 170 -10.05 -19.30 22.72
N ALA A 171 -9.87 -18.14 22.12
CA ALA A 171 -10.76 -17.01 22.32
C ALA A 171 -11.04 -16.30 21.00
N SER A 172 -12.22 -15.74 20.91
CA SER A 172 -12.62 -14.88 19.80
C SER A 172 -13.09 -13.53 20.32
N GLU A 173 -12.73 -12.49 19.63
CA GLU A 173 -13.18 -11.13 19.95
C GLU A 173 -13.33 -10.30 18.67
N PHE A 174 -13.97 -9.14 18.79
CA PHE A 174 -14.18 -8.25 17.69
C PHE A 174 -13.55 -6.88 17.93
N GLN A 175 -13.28 -6.18 16.84
CA GLN A 175 -12.81 -4.80 16.85
C GLN A 175 -13.56 -4.02 15.76
N LEU A 176 -14.11 -2.88 16.13
CA LEU A 176 -14.65 -1.89 15.19
C LEU A 176 -13.53 -0.95 14.81
N GLU A 177 -13.44 -0.62 13.53
CA GLU A 177 -12.43 0.32 13.04
C GLU A 177 -13.01 1.34 12.07
N ALA A 178 -12.41 2.51 12.06
CA ALA A 178 -12.67 3.58 11.11
C ALA A 178 -11.34 4.19 10.68
N GLU A 179 -11.24 4.48 9.39
CA GLU A 179 -10.06 5.11 8.78
C GLU A 179 -10.52 6.26 7.88
N ALA A 180 -9.69 7.29 7.76
CA ALA A 180 -9.95 8.42 6.90
C ALA A 180 -8.65 8.95 6.30
N TRP A 181 -8.70 9.29 5.01
CA TRP A 181 -7.54 9.86 4.29
C TRP A 181 -7.86 11.27 3.76
N PRO A 182 -7.96 12.28 4.65
CA PRO A 182 -8.28 13.64 4.26
C PRO A 182 -7.15 14.27 3.44
N ASN A 183 -7.52 14.89 2.32
CA ASN A 183 -6.64 15.78 1.57
C ASN A 183 -6.63 17.14 2.27
N ILE A 184 -5.53 17.49 2.94
CA ILE A 184 -5.36 18.76 3.65
C ILE A 184 -5.10 19.89 2.65
N THR A 185 -4.18 19.64 1.71
CA THR A 185 -3.87 20.54 0.59
C THR A 185 -3.63 19.70 -0.68
N SER A 186 -3.25 20.34 -1.78
CA SER A 186 -2.80 19.62 -3.00
C SER A 186 -1.49 18.85 -2.82
N LYS A 187 -0.75 19.10 -1.74
CA LYS A 187 0.57 18.49 -1.45
C LYS A 187 0.60 17.74 -0.12
N ASN A 188 -0.43 17.86 0.71
CA ASN A 188 -0.49 17.24 2.02
C ASN A 188 -1.76 16.42 2.14
N TYR A 189 -1.64 15.22 2.65
CA TYR A 189 -2.76 14.37 3.07
C TYR A 189 -2.40 13.69 4.38
N ALA A 190 -3.41 13.22 5.08
CA ALA A 190 -3.23 12.46 6.31
C ALA A 190 -3.85 11.07 6.17
N ASP A 191 -3.43 10.16 7.02
CA ASP A 191 -4.08 8.92 7.35
C ASP A 191 -4.44 8.96 8.82
N LEU A 192 -5.72 8.79 9.11
CA LEU A 192 -6.28 8.84 10.46
C LEU A 192 -7.01 7.54 10.71
N GLU A 193 -6.62 6.82 11.75
CA GLU A 193 -7.21 5.55 12.12
C GLU A 193 -7.71 5.58 13.57
N TYR A 194 -8.83 4.91 13.82
CA TYR A 194 -9.30 4.60 15.15
C TYR A 194 -9.96 3.23 15.17
N ALA A 195 -9.65 2.45 16.19
CA ALA A 195 -10.30 1.17 16.41
C ALA A 195 -10.61 0.96 17.90
N TYR A 196 -11.70 0.26 18.16
CA TYR A 196 -12.17 -0.10 19.48
C TYR A 196 -12.50 -1.60 19.58
N SER A 197 -12.03 -2.25 20.64
CA SER A 197 -12.36 -3.62 20.99
C SER A 197 -12.67 -3.72 22.48
N PRO A 198 -13.74 -4.38 22.91
CA PRO A 198 -13.99 -4.67 24.32
C PRO A 198 -13.17 -5.85 24.84
N GLY A 199 -12.44 -6.56 23.96
CA GLY A 199 -11.66 -7.74 24.25
C GLY A 199 -10.30 -7.44 24.91
N THR A 200 -9.49 -8.49 24.99
CA THR A 200 -8.18 -8.48 25.66
C THR A 200 -7.03 -8.60 24.68
N TYR A 201 -7.24 -9.22 23.54
CA TYR A 201 -6.18 -9.48 22.55
C TYR A 201 -6.00 -8.32 21.59
N PHE A 202 -7.09 -7.78 21.02
CA PHE A 202 -7.01 -6.49 20.36
C PHE A 202 -6.76 -5.37 21.37
N PRO A 203 -6.08 -4.28 20.97
CA PRO A 203 -6.05 -3.06 21.77
C PRO A 203 -7.49 -2.60 22.05
N ARG A 204 -7.79 -2.26 23.31
CA ARG A 204 -9.08 -1.69 23.67
C ARG A 204 -9.36 -0.41 22.91
N HIS A 205 -8.29 0.40 22.72
CA HIS A 205 -8.29 1.56 21.84
C HIS A 205 -7.02 1.53 21.01
N ARG A 206 -7.14 1.70 19.71
CA ARG A 206 -6.04 1.96 18.77
C ARG A 206 -6.35 3.27 18.05
N ALA A 207 -5.39 4.16 17.98
CA ALA A 207 -5.48 5.36 17.16
C ALA A 207 -4.16 5.56 16.42
N ALA A 208 -4.23 6.02 15.18
CA ALA A 208 -3.07 6.39 14.40
C ALA A 208 -3.33 7.67 13.63
N ALA A 209 -2.28 8.48 13.50
CA ALA A 209 -2.29 9.64 12.63
C ALA A 209 -0.92 9.75 11.96
N GLU A 210 -0.89 9.77 10.64
CA GLU A 210 0.30 9.99 9.84
C GLU A 210 0.00 11.07 8.79
N VAL A 211 0.91 12.04 8.63
CA VAL A 211 0.77 13.13 7.66
C VAL A 211 1.89 13.04 6.66
N TRP A 212 1.53 13.12 5.38
CA TRP A 212 2.47 13.14 4.27
C TRP A 212 2.60 14.52 3.67
N GLN A 213 3.83 14.85 3.30
CA GLN A 213 4.19 16.00 2.49
C GLN A 213 4.77 15.49 1.17
N ILE A 214 4.10 15.81 0.07
CA ILE A 214 4.62 15.56 -1.29
C ILE A 214 5.66 16.64 -1.63
N LEU A 215 6.83 16.20 -2.07
CA LEU A 215 7.96 17.01 -2.44
C LEU A 215 8.22 16.93 -3.97
N PRO A 216 9.02 17.86 -4.54
CA PRO A 216 9.40 17.81 -5.95
C PRO A 216 10.09 16.50 -6.34
N ALA A 217 10.10 16.22 -7.66
CA ALA A 217 10.81 15.10 -8.27
C ALA A 217 10.42 13.70 -7.73
N GLY A 218 9.16 13.52 -7.28
CA GLY A 218 8.63 12.23 -6.84
C GLY A 218 9.07 11.80 -5.44
N TRP A 219 9.57 12.72 -4.62
CA TRP A 219 9.80 12.48 -3.22
C TRP A 219 8.55 12.73 -2.38
N ALA A 220 8.41 12.00 -1.28
CA ALA A 220 7.48 12.32 -0.21
C ALA A 220 8.13 11.99 1.14
N ILE A 221 7.71 12.70 2.16
CA ILE A 221 8.07 12.41 3.56
C ILE A 221 6.80 12.30 4.39
N SER A 222 6.86 11.52 5.44
CA SER A 222 5.77 11.46 6.43
C SER A 222 6.29 11.50 7.85
N ALA A 223 5.41 11.87 8.76
CA ALA A 223 5.58 11.70 10.20
C ALA A 223 4.23 11.39 10.84
N GLY A 224 4.25 10.59 11.90
CA GLY A 224 3.02 10.15 12.55
C GLY A 224 3.24 9.56 13.93
N LEU A 225 2.12 9.19 14.53
CA LEU A 225 2.05 8.59 15.85
C LEU A 225 0.98 7.50 15.86
N ASN A 226 1.32 6.32 16.39
CA ASN A 226 0.39 5.25 16.70
C ASN A 226 0.22 5.16 18.20
N TYR A 227 -1.00 5.04 18.66
CA TYR A 227 -1.41 4.85 20.04
C TYR A 227 -2.14 3.54 20.19
N TYR A 228 -1.74 2.77 21.20
CA TYR A 228 -2.39 1.51 21.58
C TYR A 228 -2.70 1.57 23.08
N TYR A 229 -3.91 1.19 23.45
CA TYR A 229 -4.30 1.01 24.82
C TYR A 229 -4.82 -0.40 25.02
N PHE A 230 -4.10 -1.19 25.80
CA PHE A 230 -4.54 -2.48 26.34
C PHE A 230 -4.97 -2.27 27.80
N ASP A 231 -4.13 -2.64 28.76
CA ASP A 231 -4.22 -2.20 30.16
C ASP A 231 -3.28 -1.02 30.46
N ARG A 232 -2.36 -0.74 29.54
CA ARG A 232 -1.41 0.38 29.55
C ARG A 232 -1.33 1.00 28.17
N SER A 233 -1.00 2.28 28.17
CA SER A 233 -0.79 3.03 26.92
C SER A 233 0.57 2.71 26.30
N ALA A 234 0.59 2.61 24.99
CA ALA A 234 1.80 2.46 24.18
C ALA A 234 1.78 3.47 23.03
N PHE A 235 2.89 4.18 22.85
CA PHE A 235 3.05 5.17 21.79
C PHE A 235 4.21 4.77 20.88
N ILE A 236 3.97 4.81 19.56
CA ILE A 236 4.98 4.51 18.55
C ILE A 236 5.00 5.69 17.60
N ALA A 237 6.07 6.50 17.66
CA ALA A 237 6.32 7.52 16.66
C ALA A 237 6.87 6.88 15.38
N LEU A 238 6.53 7.45 14.24
CA LEU A 238 6.99 6.99 12.95
C LEU A 238 7.34 8.14 12.02
N ALA A 239 8.25 7.86 11.10
CA ALA A 239 8.59 8.77 10.00
C ALA A 239 9.01 7.97 8.79
N SER A 240 8.74 8.50 7.58
CA SER A 240 9.20 7.88 6.34
C SER A 240 9.76 8.88 5.35
N ILE A 241 10.59 8.37 4.44
CA ILE A 241 10.97 9.02 3.20
C ILE A 241 10.69 8.07 2.05
N GLU A 242 10.07 8.58 1.01
CA GLU A 242 9.58 7.80 -0.11
C GLU A 242 10.04 8.40 -1.44
N LYS A 243 10.21 7.55 -2.44
CA LYS A 243 10.63 7.96 -3.78
C LYS A 243 9.95 7.13 -4.86
N TYR A 244 9.35 7.81 -5.83
CA TYR A 244 8.93 7.18 -7.10
C TYR A 244 10.01 7.36 -8.16
N VAL A 245 10.43 6.25 -8.78
CA VAL A 245 11.40 6.22 -9.88
C VAL A 245 10.90 5.25 -10.96
N GLY A 246 10.41 5.80 -12.07
CA GLY A 246 9.83 4.97 -13.14
C GLY A 246 8.66 4.12 -12.64
N LYS A 247 8.79 2.80 -12.75
CA LYS A 247 7.80 1.81 -12.28
C LYS A 247 8.05 1.37 -10.83
N TYR A 248 8.96 2.02 -10.11
CA TYR A 248 9.31 1.63 -8.75
C TYR A 248 8.87 2.70 -7.74
N TRP A 249 8.37 2.26 -6.61
CA TRP A 249 8.25 3.05 -5.40
C TRP A 249 9.15 2.44 -4.33
N LEU A 250 9.95 3.27 -3.72
CA LEU A 250 10.89 2.92 -2.65
C LEU A 250 10.51 3.71 -1.41
N SER A 251 10.57 3.10 -0.25
CA SER A 251 10.31 3.76 1.03
C SER A 251 11.28 3.25 2.09
N LEU A 252 11.74 4.18 2.91
CA LEU A 252 12.42 3.92 4.16
C LEU A 252 11.53 4.45 5.28
N LYS A 253 11.07 3.59 6.19
CA LYS A 253 10.16 3.95 7.29
C LYS A 253 10.76 3.50 8.61
N GLY A 254 10.87 4.41 9.55
CA GLY A 254 11.34 4.17 10.91
C GLY A 254 10.21 4.26 11.91
N PHE A 255 10.31 3.46 12.97
CA PHE A 255 9.39 3.45 14.12
C PHE A 255 10.18 3.54 15.40
N VAL A 256 9.68 4.31 16.36
CA VAL A 256 10.26 4.46 17.70
C VAL A 256 9.16 4.20 18.73
N TYR A 257 9.33 3.15 19.49
CA TYR A 257 8.42 2.76 20.57
C TYR A 257 8.97 3.24 21.89
N PHE A 258 8.21 4.07 22.59
CA PHE A 258 8.53 4.59 23.90
C PHE A 258 7.98 3.68 25.00
N LYS A 259 8.86 3.07 25.78
CA LYS A 259 8.55 2.19 26.92
C LYS A 259 9.10 2.75 28.21
N ASP A 260 8.52 2.35 29.34
CA ASP A 260 8.99 2.70 30.69
C ASP A 260 10.43 2.23 30.94
N ILE A 261 10.82 1.09 30.32
CA ILE A 261 12.15 0.47 30.45
C ILE A 261 13.04 0.69 29.21
N GLY A 262 12.91 1.83 28.56
CA GLY A 262 13.76 2.22 27.43
C GLY A 262 13.06 2.23 26.09
N THR A 263 13.67 2.95 25.18
CA THR A 263 13.17 3.15 23.82
C THR A 263 13.56 2.00 22.89
N ARG A 264 12.65 1.57 22.04
CA ARG A 264 12.91 0.55 21.00
C ARG A 264 12.65 1.17 19.63
N ALA A 265 13.45 0.79 18.67
CA ALA A 265 13.31 1.29 17.30
C ALA A 265 13.27 0.13 16.31
N SER A 266 12.70 0.40 15.15
CA SER A 266 12.76 -0.46 13.98
C SER A 266 12.85 0.37 12.71
N ILE A 267 13.37 -0.24 11.66
CA ILE A 267 13.49 0.35 10.35
C ILE A 267 13.03 -0.64 9.29
N PHE A 268 12.27 -0.15 8.32
CA PHE A 268 11.73 -0.94 7.21
C PHE A 268 12.11 -0.30 5.89
N VAL A 269 12.60 -1.11 4.97
CA VAL A 269 12.82 -0.76 3.57
C VAL A 269 11.73 -1.44 2.75
N ASN A 270 11.01 -0.67 1.97
CA ASN A 270 10.00 -1.18 1.06
C ASN A 270 10.41 -0.88 -0.38
N ALA A 271 10.25 -1.86 -1.24
CA ALA A 271 10.40 -1.70 -2.68
C ALA A 271 9.16 -2.27 -3.37
N ARG A 272 8.53 -1.47 -4.20
CA ARG A 272 7.35 -1.85 -4.96
C ARG A 272 7.65 -1.67 -6.44
N ARG A 273 7.32 -2.68 -7.25
CA ARG A 273 7.37 -2.63 -8.71
C ARG A 273 5.96 -2.67 -9.27
N TYR A 274 5.58 -1.65 -10.01
CA TYR A 274 4.31 -1.58 -10.71
C TYR A 274 4.43 -2.26 -12.09
N PHE A 275 3.47 -3.14 -12.41
CA PHE A 275 3.31 -3.75 -13.73
C PHE A 275 2.37 -2.93 -14.61
N ASN A 276 1.36 -2.33 -13.97
CA ASN A 276 0.44 -1.34 -14.52
C ASN A 276 0.02 -0.35 -13.41
N ASP A 277 -1.01 0.46 -13.61
CA ASP A 277 -1.44 1.49 -12.67
C ASP A 277 -1.96 0.93 -11.33
N LYS A 278 -2.34 -0.35 -11.27
CA LYS A 278 -2.94 -0.99 -10.09
C LYS A 278 -2.15 -2.20 -9.59
N ASP A 279 -1.58 -2.98 -10.51
CA ASP A 279 -0.92 -4.23 -10.15
C ASP A 279 0.54 -4.00 -9.81
N TYR A 280 0.96 -4.52 -8.68
CA TYR A 280 2.33 -4.40 -8.23
C TYR A 280 2.77 -5.56 -7.35
N LEU A 281 4.07 -5.81 -7.34
CA LEU A 281 4.75 -6.65 -6.37
C LEU A 281 5.50 -5.75 -5.39
N GLN A 282 5.39 -6.04 -4.11
CA GLN A 282 6.10 -5.34 -3.04
C GLN A 282 6.93 -6.33 -2.23
N ILE A 283 8.15 -5.95 -1.92
CA ILE A 283 8.99 -6.56 -0.90
C ILE A 283 9.20 -5.56 0.23
N THR A 284 9.16 -6.06 1.46
CA THR A 284 9.46 -5.31 2.68
C THR A 284 10.52 -6.05 3.45
N LEU A 285 11.58 -5.35 3.83
CA LEU A 285 12.64 -5.85 4.71
C LEU A 285 12.66 -4.97 5.95
N GLY A 286 12.64 -5.56 7.13
CA GLY A 286 12.61 -4.83 8.38
C GLY A 286 13.53 -5.41 9.44
N THR A 287 14.03 -4.55 10.32
CA THR A 287 14.76 -4.96 11.51
C THR A 287 14.43 -4.03 12.68
N GLY A 288 14.47 -4.57 13.90
CA GLY A 288 14.23 -3.83 15.14
C GLY A 288 13.05 -4.37 15.94
N ALA A 289 12.75 -3.71 17.05
CA ALA A 289 11.80 -4.17 18.04
C ALA A 289 10.44 -3.46 18.02
N ALA A 290 10.35 -2.26 17.44
CA ALA A 290 9.08 -1.54 17.37
C ALA A 290 8.14 -2.22 16.38
N PRO A 291 6.88 -2.50 16.76
CA PRO A 291 5.87 -3.08 15.86
C PRO A 291 5.46 -2.08 14.77
N ASP A 292 5.08 -2.61 13.62
CA ASP A 292 4.66 -1.83 12.44
C ASP A 292 3.29 -2.24 11.89
N GLU A 293 2.64 -3.23 12.51
CA GLU A 293 1.40 -3.80 12.00
C GLU A 293 0.15 -3.35 12.77
N PRO A 294 -0.98 -3.11 12.06
CA PRO A 294 -2.21 -2.63 12.67
C PRO A 294 -2.90 -3.67 13.58
N PHE A 295 -2.67 -4.97 13.35
CA PHE A 295 -3.26 -6.05 14.14
C PHE A 295 -2.30 -6.61 15.19
N ASP A 296 -1.28 -5.83 15.56
CA ASP A 296 -0.40 -6.21 16.65
C ASP A 296 -1.17 -6.37 17.97
N ILE A 297 -0.89 -7.45 18.65
CA ILE A 297 -1.42 -7.75 19.97
C ILE A 297 -0.37 -7.41 21.03
N GLN A 298 -0.77 -7.34 22.29
CA GLN A 298 0.11 -6.95 23.39
C GLN A 298 1.43 -7.73 23.44
N THR A 299 1.40 -9.04 23.11
CA THR A 299 2.60 -9.88 23.08
C THR A 299 3.61 -9.46 22.02
N ASN A 300 3.17 -8.88 20.90
CA ASN A 300 4.06 -8.39 19.84
C ASN A 300 4.80 -7.12 20.28
N LEU A 301 4.16 -6.31 21.15
CA LEU A 301 4.81 -5.15 21.74
C LEU A 301 5.94 -5.51 22.72
N MET A 302 6.03 -6.77 23.15
CA MET A 302 7.02 -7.23 24.12
C MET A 302 8.32 -7.76 23.50
N ARG A 303 8.38 -7.94 22.17
CA ARG A 303 9.58 -8.44 21.50
C ARG A 303 10.78 -7.51 21.72
N LEU A 304 12.00 -8.10 21.80
CA LEU A 304 13.24 -7.38 22.00
C LEU A 304 13.85 -6.93 20.67
N ASN A 305 13.76 -7.78 19.64
CA ASN A 305 14.22 -7.49 18.28
C ASN A 305 13.47 -8.37 17.27
N ALA A 306 13.51 -8.01 16.01
CA ALA A 306 12.97 -8.83 14.93
C ALA A 306 13.68 -8.52 13.61
N ASN A 307 13.82 -9.54 12.77
CA ASN A 307 14.19 -9.41 11.37
C ASN A 307 13.05 -9.95 10.53
N THR A 308 12.53 -9.13 9.66
CA THR A 308 11.27 -9.39 8.93
C THR A 308 11.49 -9.31 7.43
N VAL A 309 10.89 -10.24 6.70
CA VAL A 309 10.77 -10.23 5.24
C VAL A 309 9.32 -10.46 4.88
N ARG A 310 8.73 -9.56 4.06
CA ARG A 310 7.36 -9.69 3.55
C ARG A 310 7.33 -9.54 2.04
N LEU A 311 6.45 -10.30 1.42
CA LEU A 311 6.08 -10.17 0.02
C LEU A 311 4.58 -9.90 -0.07
N ALA A 312 4.19 -8.98 -0.95
CA ALA A 312 2.79 -8.73 -1.24
C ALA A 312 2.60 -8.51 -2.74
N TYR A 313 1.54 -9.09 -3.28
CA TYR A 313 1.14 -8.92 -4.67
C TYR A 313 -0.27 -8.36 -4.72
N ASN A 314 -0.43 -7.21 -5.38
CA ASN A 314 -1.71 -6.59 -5.65
C ASN A 314 -2.11 -6.85 -7.09
N LEU A 315 -3.29 -7.43 -7.29
CA LEU A 315 -3.78 -7.92 -8.58
C LEU A 315 -5.17 -7.37 -8.88
N SER A 316 -5.35 -6.77 -10.04
CA SER A 316 -6.67 -6.44 -10.59
C SER A 316 -7.28 -7.68 -11.24
N VAL A 317 -8.14 -8.40 -10.50
CA VAL A 317 -8.83 -9.59 -11.01
C VAL A 317 -9.84 -9.20 -12.09
N SER A 318 -10.48 -8.05 -11.91
CA SER A 318 -11.36 -7.43 -12.91
C SER A 318 -11.36 -5.90 -12.74
N HIS A 319 -12.10 -5.19 -13.61
CA HIS A 319 -12.25 -3.74 -13.48
C HIS A 319 -12.91 -3.28 -12.16
N LYS A 320 -13.62 -4.19 -11.46
CA LYS A 320 -14.29 -3.92 -10.17
C LYS A 320 -13.66 -4.62 -8.99
N LEU A 321 -12.88 -5.68 -9.20
CA LEU A 321 -12.34 -6.52 -8.15
C LEU A 321 -10.82 -6.46 -8.13
N MET A 322 -10.28 -5.99 -7.02
CA MET A 322 -8.86 -6.09 -6.70
C MET A 322 -8.66 -7.12 -5.59
N MET A 323 -7.55 -7.83 -5.65
CA MET A 323 -7.09 -8.79 -4.68
C MET A 323 -5.65 -8.48 -4.28
N ARG A 324 -5.37 -8.53 -3.00
CA ARG A 324 -4.00 -8.45 -2.47
C ARG A 324 -3.71 -9.70 -1.67
N ILE A 325 -2.61 -10.36 -2.00
CA ILE A 325 -2.10 -11.53 -1.28
C ILE A 325 -0.75 -11.15 -0.70
N GLY A 326 -0.50 -11.50 0.55
CA GLY A 326 0.76 -11.27 1.23
C GLY A 326 1.20 -12.48 2.04
N ALA A 327 2.50 -12.62 2.19
CA ALA A 327 3.13 -13.58 3.07
C ALA A 327 4.38 -12.95 3.70
N GLY A 328 4.67 -13.32 4.94
CA GLY A 328 5.82 -12.81 5.66
C GLY A 328 6.44 -13.85 6.57
N TYR A 329 7.68 -13.59 6.86
CA TYR A 329 8.48 -14.34 7.83
C TYR A 329 9.24 -13.36 8.70
N SER A 330 9.23 -13.61 10.01
CA SER A 330 10.02 -12.87 10.99
C SER A 330 10.76 -13.81 11.90
N SER A 331 12.03 -13.49 12.14
CA SER A 331 12.79 -14.07 13.26
C SER A 331 12.77 -13.06 14.39
N GLU A 332 12.14 -13.42 15.51
CA GLU A 332 11.87 -12.51 16.63
C GLU A 332 12.62 -12.96 17.90
N GLU A 333 13.34 -12.05 18.51
CA GLU A 333 13.91 -12.23 19.83
C GLU A 333 12.81 -11.91 20.87
N TYR A 334 12.25 -12.94 21.48
CA TYR A 334 11.19 -12.78 22.47
C TYR A 334 11.67 -12.80 23.92
N ARG A 335 12.90 -13.31 24.14
CA ARG A 335 13.67 -13.25 25.38
C ARG A 335 15.13 -13.07 25.01
N GLU A 336 15.94 -12.51 25.87
CA GLU A 336 17.38 -12.28 25.65
C GLU A 336 18.05 -13.53 25.08
N THR A 337 18.66 -13.40 23.91
CA THR A 337 19.32 -14.45 23.11
C THR A 337 18.40 -15.58 22.59
N ILE A 338 17.11 -15.58 22.88
CA ILE A 338 16.18 -16.63 22.47
C ILE A 338 15.25 -16.12 21.37
N TRP A 339 15.32 -16.78 20.23
CA TRP A 339 14.63 -16.40 19.02
C TRP A 339 13.52 -17.39 18.66
N ARG A 340 12.46 -16.88 18.04
CA ARG A 340 11.37 -17.68 17.45
C ARG A 340 11.14 -17.30 16.01
N ASN A 341 10.56 -18.21 15.26
CA ASN A 341 10.13 -17.99 13.89
C ASN A 341 8.63 -17.71 13.86
N ARG A 342 8.24 -16.58 13.26
CA ARG A 342 6.84 -16.19 13.04
C ARG A 342 6.56 -16.20 11.56
N PHE A 343 5.43 -16.78 11.17
CA PHE A 343 4.90 -16.78 9.80
C PHE A 343 3.60 -16.01 9.78
N GLU A 344 3.42 -15.20 8.76
CA GLU A 344 2.22 -14.41 8.55
C GLU A 344 1.72 -14.53 7.12
N GLY A 345 0.44 -14.37 6.91
CA GLY A 345 -0.17 -14.34 5.59
C GLY A 345 -1.47 -13.57 5.59
N ASN A 346 -1.79 -12.96 4.45
CA ASN A 346 -3.03 -12.24 4.29
C ASN A 346 -3.57 -12.37 2.86
N ILE A 347 -4.89 -12.27 2.76
CA ILE A 347 -5.60 -12.11 1.51
C ILE A 347 -6.70 -11.08 1.70
N ASN A 348 -6.75 -10.07 0.83
CA ASN A 348 -7.72 -8.99 0.91
C ASN A 348 -8.38 -8.79 -0.45
N PHE A 349 -9.67 -8.52 -0.45
CA PHE A 349 -10.50 -8.24 -1.61
C PHE A 349 -11.10 -6.84 -1.48
N ILE A 350 -11.09 -6.10 -2.57
CA ILE A 350 -11.72 -4.78 -2.70
C ILE A 350 -12.63 -4.82 -3.90
N TYR A 351 -13.94 -4.68 -3.66
CA TYR A 351 -14.95 -4.68 -4.72
C TYR A 351 -15.57 -3.31 -4.86
N ALA A 352 -15.36 -2.66 -6.02
CA ALA A 352 -15.87 -1.34 -6.31
C ALA A 352 -17.36 -1.40 -6.73
N ILE A 353 -18.20 -0.68 -5.99
CA ILE A 353 -19.61 -0.46 -6.30
C ILE A 353 -19.76 0.93 -6.90
N LYS A 354 -20.21 1.01 -8.16
CA LYS A 354 -20.65 2.30 -8.74
C LYS A 354 -22.06 2.58 -8.23
N MET A 355 -22.22 3.56 -7.35
CA MET A 355 -23.54 4.16 -7.15
C MET A 355 -23.83 5.09 -8.35
N LYS A 356 -25.01 4.93 -8.95
CA LYS A 356 -25.50 5.78 -10.01
C LYS A 356 -25.88 7.16 -9.48
#